data_71a2c84d3b42289601b41a2004d38921
#
_entry.id   71a2c84d3b42289601b41a2004d38921
#
_cell.length_a   1.000
_cell.length_b   1.000
_cell.length_c   1.000
_cell.angle_alpha   90.00
_cell.angle_beta   90.00
_cell.angle_gamma   90.00
#
_symmetry.space_group_name_H-M   'P 1'
#
loop_
_entity.id
_entity.type
_entity.pdbx_description
1 polymer ?
#
loop_
_entity_poly.entity_id
_entity_poly.type
_entity_poly.pdbx_seq_one_letter_code
_entity_poly.pdbx_strand_id
1 'polypeptide(L)'
;RELPEKNPQLRWKVYNRGINGETTREAKERLESQVLWLKPHLTVILLGSNDSALNEGQYRTPWEYEHNMMFILERLLAEKHGDSAFHRGVCLHVLVTPPPVVDTDFYPFTTTDRIETYGEIVKKLAKGYHCPVIDVYQAFLDIKEAQGFEAYDALFQFDGVHWSNAGYDVFYALLEKEILALTENF
;
A
#
# COMPACT_ATOMS: atom_id res chain seq x y z
N ARG A 1 -9.78 13.66 6.36
CA ARG A 1 -10.47 14.95 6.56
C ARG A 1 -9.60 16.15 6.21
N GLU A 2 -8.27 16.06 6.25
CA GLU A 2 -7.35 17.22 6.10
C GLU A 2 -6.90 17.49 4.65
N LEU A 3 -6.90 16.49 3.75
CA LEU A 3 -6.51 16.71 2.36
C LEU A 3 -7.31 17.80 1.63
N PRO A 4 -8.67 17.90 1.77
CA PRO A 4 -9.43 18.98 1.17
C PRO A 4 -9.07 20.36 1.71
N GLU A 5 -8.61 20.46 2.95
CA GLU A 5 -8.20 21.71 3.57
C GLU A 5 -6.81 22.14 3.11
N LYS A 6 -5.91 21.16 2.93
CA LYS A 6 -4.52 21.40 2.49
C LYS A 6 -4.36 21.61 0.98
N ASN A 7 -5.29 21.10 0.18
CA ASN A 7 -5.34 21.34 -1.26
C ASN A 7 -6.78 21.64 -1.72
N PRO A 8 -7.28 22.87 -1.48
CA PRO A 8 -8.67 23.27 -1.75
C PRO A 8 -9.00 23.38 -3.24
N GLN A 9 -8.01 23.39 -4.14
CA GLN A 9 -8.23 23.41 -5.58
C GLN A 9 -8.77 22.08 -6.10
N LEU A 10 -8.53 20.97 -5.36
CA LEU A 10 -8.97 19.65 -5.76
C LEU A 10 -10.26 19.24 -5.04
N ARG A 11 -11.14 18.59 -5.77
CA ARG A 11 -12.33 17.93 -5.22
C ARG A 11 -11.99 16.47 -4.96
N TRP A 12 -11.91 16.11 -3.68
CA TRP A 12 -11.58 14.75 -3.25
C TRP A 12 -12.82 13.87 -3.15
N LYS A 13 -12.76 12.72 -3.82
CA LYS A 13 -13.71 11.63 -3.64
C LYS A 13 -12.92 10.35 -3.39
N VAL A 14 -12.98 9.86 -2.16
CA VAL A 14 -12.17 8.72 -1.72
C VAL A 14 -13.04 7.47 -1.66
N TYR A 15 -12.53 6.38 -2.20
CA TYR A 15 -13.16 5.06 -2.16
C TYR A 15 -12.19 4.09 -1.46
N ASN A 16 -12.61 3.52 -0.34
CA ASN A 16 -11.91 2.38 0.22
C ASN A 16 -12.32 1.12 -0.54
N ARG A 17 -11.35 0.47 -1.16
CA ARG A 17 -11.51 -0.78 -1.90
C ARG A 17 -10.64 -1.90 -1.34
N GLY A 18 -10.05 -1.72 -0.15
CA GLY A 18 -9.36 -2.78 0.58
C GLY A 18 -10.35 -3.84 1.09
N ILE A 19 -9.94 -5.09 1.03
CA ILE A 19 -10.68 -6.24 1.57
C ILE A 19 -9.75 -6.99 2.53
N ASN A 20 -10.24 -7.22 3.74
CA ASN A 20 -9.48 -7.94 4.75
C ASN A 20 -9.15 -9.37 4.29
N GLY A 21 -7.92 -9.82 4.53
CA GLY A 21 -7.46 -11.15 4.16
C GLY A 21 -7.15 -11.35 2.66
N GLU A 22 -7.35 -10.31 1.84
CA GLU A 22 -7.16 -10.40 0.40
C GLU A 22 -5.68 -10.47 0.02
N THR A 23 -5.37 -11.31 -0.96
CA THR A 23 -4.06 -11.39 -1.60
C THR A 23 -4.07 -10.72 -2.97
N THR A 24 -2.90 -10.62 -3.59
CA THR A 24 -2.79 -10.07 -4.95
C THR A 24 -3.57 -10.85 -6.00
N ARG A 25 -3.86 -12.14 -5.78
CA ARG A 25 -4.67 -12.96 -6.69
C ARG A 25 -6.10 -12.45 -6.75
N GLU A 26 -6.77 -12.33 -5.61
CA GLU A 26 -8.15 -11.86 -5.52
C GLU A 26 -8.25 -10.38 -5.93
N ALA A 27 -7.27 -9.55 -5.53
CA ALA A 27 -7.20 -8.15 -5.94
C ALA A 27 -7.15 -8.00 -7.47
N LYS A 28 -6.37 -8.84 -8.15
CA LYS A 28 -6.30 -8.91 -9.60
C LYS A 28 -7.64 -9.29 -10.24
N GLU A 29 -8.31 -10.31 -9.69
CA GLU A 29 -9.59 -10.81 -10.24
C GLU A 29 -10.71 -9.76 -10.22
N ARG A 30 -10.74 -8.90 -9.20
CA ARG A 30 -11.77 -7.85 -9.06
C ARG A 30 -11.35 -6.47 -9.57
N LEU A 31 -10.14 -6.32 -10.06
CA LEU A 31 -9.56 -5.03 -10.46
C LEU A 31 -10.48 -4.26 -11.41
N GLU A 32 -10.93 -4.89 -12.48
CA GLU A 32 -11.81 -4.27 -13.50
C GLU A 32 -13.14 -3.81 -12.90
N SER A 33 -13.82 -4.71 -12.18
CA SER A 33 -15.19 -4.49 -11.73
C SER A 33 -15.31 -3.61 -10.49
N GLN A 34 -14.26 -3.51 -9.68
CA GLN A 34 -14.34 -2.81 -8.39
C GLN A 34 -13.41 -1.61 -8.27
N VAL A 35 -12.37 -1.50 -9.13
CA VAL A 35 -11.42 -0.39 -9.09
C VAL A 35 -11.47 0.40 -10.38
N LEU A 36 -11.17 -0.20 -11.53
CA LEU A 36 -11.06 0.53 -12.80
C LEU A 36 -12.38 1.14 -13.25
N TRP A 37 -13.52 0.50 -12.97
CA TRP A 37 -14.82 1.07 -13.31
C TRP A 37 -15.09 2.41 -12.60
N LEU A 38 -14.43 2.69 -11.46
CA LEU A 38 -14.50 3.97 -10.75
C LEU A 38 -13.70 5.08 -11.44
N LYS A 39 -12.88 4.72 -12.42
CA LYS A 39 -11.97 5.64 -13.12
C LYS A 39 -11.12 6.47 -12.16
N PRO A 40 -10.30 5.83 -11.29
CA PRO A 40 -9.53 6.54 -10.28
C PRO A 40 -8.44 7.40 -10.93
N HIS A 41 -8.29 8.64 -10.49
CA HIS A 41 -7.17 9.51 -10.87
C HIS A 41 -5.90 9.20 -10.06
N LEU A 42 -6.08 8.69 -8.86
CA LEU A 42 -5.00 8.26 -7.97
C LEU A 42 -5.42 6.96 -7.28
N THR A 43 -4.52 5.99 -7.26
CA THR A 43 -4.68 4.76 -6.46
C THR A 43 -3.54 4.61 -5.48
N VAL A 44 -3.86 4.06 -4.31
CA VAL A 44 -2.88 3.67 -3.30
C VAL A 44 -3.00 2.16 -3.14
N ILE A 45 -1.89 1.44 -3.32
CA ILE A 45 -1.87 -0.02 -3.37
C ILE A 45 -0.99 -0.54 -2.25
N LEU A 46 -1.63 -1.14 -1.24
CA LEU A 46 -1.00 -1.85 -0.13
C LEU A 46 -1.45 -3.30 -0.15
N LEU A 47 -0.61 -4.20 -0.62
CA LEU A 47 -0.81 -5.63 -0.70
C LEU A 47 0.50 -6.35 -0.36
N GLY A 48 0.44 -7.60 0.08
CA GLY A 48 1.62 -8.42 0.32
C GLY A 48 1.68 -9.04 1.72
N SER A 49 1.06 -8.43 2.73
CA SER A 49 1.02 -9.04 4.07
C SER A 49 0.34 -10.41 4.05
N ASN A 50 -0.81 -10.52 3.38
CA ASN A 50 -1.52 -11.79 3.24
C ASN A 50 -0.78 -12.74 2.29
N ASP A 51 -0.22 -12.22 1.20
CA ASP A 51 0.58 -13.03 0.26
C ASP A 51 1.80 -13.68 0.94
N SER A 52 2.37 -13.03 1.95
CA SER A 52 3.51 -13.54 2.71
C SER A 52 3.13 -14.59 3.76
N ALA A 53 1.85 -14.70 4.11
CA ALA A 53 1.38 -15.55 5.20
C ALA A 53 1.30 -17.02 4.78
N LEU A 54 2.06 -17.89 5.46
CA LEU A 54 2.10 -19.34 5.20
C LEU A 54 0.86 -20.06 5.74
N ASN A 55 -0.32 -19.57 5.45
CA ASN A 55 -1.57 -20.23 5.77
C ASN A 55 -2.30 -20.70 4.52
N GLU A 56 -3.24 -21.61 4.70
CA GLU A 56 -4.05 -22.13 3.61
C GLU A 56 -4.87 -21.01 2.96
N GLY A 57 -4.77 -20.90 1.66
CA GLY A 57 -5.53 -19.94 0.86
C GLY A 57 -4.86 -18.59 0.65
N GLN A 58 -3.98 -18.12 1.55
CA GLN A 58 -3.38 -16.78 1.43
C GLN A 58 -2.00 -16.76 0.80
N TYR A 59 -1.15 -17.75 1.11
CA TYR A 59 0.22 -17.73 0.61
C TYR A 59 0.31 -17.64 -0.90
N ARG A 60 1.07 -16.66 -1.39
CA ARG A 60 1.51 -16.52 -2.78
C ARG A 60 3.02 -16.51 -2.80
N THR A 61 3.63 -17.32 -3.66
CA THR A 61 5.08 -17.26 -3.80
C THR A 61 5.53 -15.86 -4.21
N PRO A 62 6.76 -15.40 -3.90
CA PRO A 62 7.29 -14.12 -4.37
C PRO A 62 7.17 -13.93 -5.87
N TRP A 63 7.34 -15.01 -6.65
CA TRP A 63 7.16 -15.00 -8.10
C TRP A 63 5.70 -14.71 -8.49
N GLU A 64 4.72 -15.41 -7.88
CA GLU A 64 3.29 -15.19 -8.17
C GLU A 64 2.87 -13.77 -7.74
N TYR A 65 3.30 -13.33 -6.55
CA TYR A 65 3.05 -11.98 -6.06
C TYR A 65 3.55 -10.91 -7.05
N GLU A 66 4.82 -11.02 -7.48
CA GLU A 66 5.40 -10.09 -8.44
C GLU A 66 4.58 -10.03 -9.74
N HIS A 67 4.21 -11.18 -10.31
CA HIS A 67 3.44 -11.24 -11.55
C HIS A 67 2.00 -10.68 -11.39
N ASN A 68 1.37 -10.93 -10.25
CA ASN A 68 0.07 -10.35 -9.96
C ASN A 68 0.15 -8.83 -9.82
N MET A 69 1.15 -8.31 -9.10
CA MET A 69 1.39 -6.87 -8.96
C MET A 69 1.72 -6.21 -10.30
N MET A 70 2.53 -6.85 -11.14
CA MET A 70 2.81 -6.38 -12.51
C MET A 70 1.52 -6.26 -13.31
N PHE A 71 0.68 -7.30 -13.32
CA PHE A 71 -0.60 -7.27 -14.01
C PHE A 71 -1.49 -6.11 -13.52
N ILE A 72 -1.61 -5.93 -12.19
CA ILE A 72 -2.40 -4.84 -11.59
C ILE A 72 -1.87 -3.50 -12.06
N LEU A 73 -0.55 -3.28 -12.00
CA LEU A 73 0.08 -2.02 -12.40
C LEU A 73 -0.10 -1.73 -13.90
N GLU A 74 0.13 -2.72 -14.75
CA GLU A 74 -0.04 -2.56 -16.20
C GLU A 74 -1.47 -2.20 -16.58
N ARG A 75 -2.45 -2.80 -15.91
CA ARG A 75 -3.87 -2.48 -16.11
C ARG A 75 -4.21 -1.07 -15.64
N LEU A 76 -3.71 -0.67 -14.48
CA LEU A 76 -3.90 0.70 -13.94
C LEU A 76 -3.22 1.75 -14.82
N LEU A 77 -1.99 1.51 -15.25
CA LEU A 77 -1.23 2.43 -16.10
C LEU A 77 -1.79 2.56 -17.53
N ALA A 78 -2.54 1.56 -17.99
CA ALA A 78 -3.24 1.63 -19.26
C ALA A 78 -4.46 2.58 -19.24
N GLU A 79 -4.98 2.90 -18.04
CA GLU A 79 -6.11 3.82 -17.89
C GLU A 79 -5.69 5.26 -18.15
N LYS A 80 -6.52 5.99 -18.92
CA LYS A 80 -6.34 7.40 -19.22
C LYS A 80 -7.69 8.11 -19.12
N HIS A 81 -7.72 9.22 -18.41
CA HIS A 81 -8.91 10.04 -18.26
C HIS A 81 -8.74 11.34 -19.03
N GLY A 82 -8.94 11.26 -20.35
CA GLY A 82 -8.64 12.34 -21.32
C GLY A 82 -9.28 13.70 -21.03
N ASP A 83 -10.37 13.72 -20.26
CA ASP A 83 -11.08 14.93 -19.89
C ASP A 83 -10.64 15.52 -18.54
N SER A 84 -9.69 14.87 -17.86
CA SER A 84 -9.21 15.32 -16.57
C SER A 84 -8.10 16.35 -16.70
N ALA A 85 -8.26 17.49 -16.02
CA ALA A 85 -7.18 18.46 -15.86
C ALA A 85 -6.05 17.91 -14.96
N PHE A 86 -6.35 16.89 -14.12
CA PHE A 86 -5.40 16.25 -13.23
C PHE A 86 -4.34 15.50 -14.06
N HIS A 87 -3.08 15.87 -13.89
CA HIS A 87 -1.94 15.34 -14.63
C HIS A 87 -2.18 15.16 -16.15
N ARG A 88 -2.96 16.04 -16.78
CA ARG A 88 -3.31 15.94 -18.20
C ARG A 88 -3.95 14.58 -18.58
N GLY A 89 -4.77 14.03 -17.68
CA GLY A 89 -5.43 12.75 -17.85
C GLY A 89 -4.60 11.52 -17.50
N VAL A 90 -3.38 11.69 -17.00
CA VAL A 90 -2.55 10.58 -16.50
C VAL A 90 -2.97 10.23 -15.07
N CYS A 91 -3.23 8.94 -14.83
CA CYS A 91 -3.52 8.44 -13.49
C CYS A 91 -2.23 8.22 -12.72
N LEU A 92 -2.28 8.44 -11.42
CA LEU A 92 -1.16 8.22 -10.50
C LEU A 92 -1.37 6.97 -9.67
N HIS A 93 -0.32 6.22 -9.44
CA HIS A 93 -0.36 4.97 -8.66
C HIS A 93 0.75 4.97 -7.64
N VAL A 94 0.37 5.07 -6.36
CA VAL A 94 1.30 5.03 -5.23
C VAL A 94 1.36 3.59 -4.72
N LEU A 95 2.54 3.01 -4.71
CA LEU A 95 2.77 1.71 -4.11
C LEU A 95 3.17 1.88 -2.65
N VAL A 96 2.74 0.94 -1.82
CA VAL A 96 3.06 0.92 -0.39
C VAL A 96 3.68 -0.43 -0.07
N THR A 97 4.83 -0.46 0.59
CA THR A 97 5.41 -1.71 1.08
C THR A 97 4.54 -2.31 2.18
N PRO A 98 4.36 -3.64 2.23
CA PRO A 98 3.71 -4.26 3.38
C PRO A 98 4.53 -3.96 4.65
N PRO A 99 3.87 -3.69 5.79
CA PRO A 99 4.56 -3.37 7.05
C PRO A 99 5.29 -4.59 7.60
N PRO A 100 6.33 -4.40 8.44
CA PRO A 100 6.89 -5.50 9.21
C PRO A 100 5.84 -6.03 10.21
N VAL A 101 6.19 -7.04 10.98
CA VAL A 101 5.34 -7.63 12.02
C VAL A 101 6.12 -7.76 13.33
N VAL A 102 5.41 -7.89 14.43
CA VAL A 102 5.95 -8.36 15.70
C VAL A 102 5.66 -9.86 15.81
N ASP A 103 6.68 -10.66 16.00
CA ASP A 103 6.52 -12.12 16.16
C ASP A 103 5.73 -12.41 17.43
N THR A 104 4.57 -13.02 17.28
CA THR A 104 3.69 -13.44 18.37
C THR A 104 3.17 -14.86 18.12
N ASP A 105 2.79 -15.55 19.19
CA ASP A 105 2.13 -16.85 19.08
C ASP A 105 0.69 -16.75 18.51
N PHE A 106 0.11 -15.55 18.45
CA PHE A 106 -1.23 -15.32 17.93
C PHE A 106 -1.32 -15.39 16.40
N TYR A 107 -0.24 -14.97 15.70
CA TYR A 107 -0.21 -14.98 14.25
C TYR A 107 1.14 -15.48 13.71
N PRO A 108 1.42 -16.79 13.80
CA PRO A 108 2.72 -17.36 13.45
C PRO A 108 2.91 -17.59 11.93
N PHE A 109 2.03 -17.03 11.08
CA PHE A 109 2.01 -17.37 9.65
C PHE A 109 2.99 -16.55 8.82
N THR A 110 3.46 -15.42 9.31
CA THR A 110 4.45 -14.58 8.61
C THR A 110 5.52 -14.07 9.56
N THR A 111 6.63 -13.61 9.02
CA THR A 111 7.75 -13.02 9.75
C THR A 111 8.18 -11.73 9.06
N THR A 112 8.86 -10.85 9.80
CA THR A 112 9.41 -9.61 9.26
C THR A 112 10.31 -9.88 8.05
N ASP A 113 11.23 -10.84 8.12
CA ASP A 113 12.14 -11.18 7.01
C ASP A 113 11.38 -11.66 5.74
N ARG A 114 10.28 -12.38 5.94
CA ARG A 114 9.47 -12.81 4.78
C ARG A 114 8.76 -11.63 4.16
N ILE A 115 8.16 -10.76 4.95
CA ILE A 115 7.52 -9.53 4.48
C ILE A 115 8.52 -8.62 3.74
N GLU A 116 9.77 -8.55 4.21
CA GLU A 116 10.83 -7.79 3.54
C GLU A 116 10.97 -8.19 2.07
N THR A 117 10.94 -9.51 1.78
CA THR A 117 10.99 -10.01 0.39
C THR A 117 9.90 -9.41 -0.49
N TYR A 118 8.68 -9.30 0.03
CA TYR A 118 7.56 -8.69 -0.71
C TYR A 118 7.69 -7.17 -0.81
N GLY A 119 8.21 -6.53 0.23
CA GLY A 119 8.54 -5.11 0.22
C GLY A 119 9.58 -4.75 -0.84
N GLU A 120 10.65 -5.55 -0.98
CA GLU A 120 11.65 -5.37 -2.03
C GLU A 120 11.08 -5.53 -3.45
N ILE A 121 10.13 -6.46 -3.64
CA ILE A 121 9.40 -6.57 -4.91
C ILE A 121 8.61 -5.28 -5.19
N VAL A 122 7.90 -4.74 -4.20
CA VAL A 122 7.18 -3.45 -4.34
C VAL A 122 8.13 -2.34 -4.78
N LYS A 123 9.27 -2.18 -4.10
CA LYS A 123 10.28 -1.15 -4.45
C LYS A 123 10.85 -1.35 -5.85
N LYS A 124 11.15 -2.59 -6.23
CA LYS A 124 11.59 -2.95 -7.58
C LYS A 124 10.57 -2.55 -8.64
N LEU A 125 9.30 -2.88 -8.42
CA LEU A 125 8.20 -2.54 -9.32
C LEU A 125 7.96 -1.03 -9.39
N ALA A 126 7.95 -0.34 -8.24
CA ALA A 126 7.83 1.11 -8.19
C ALA A 126 8.90 1.79 -9.05
N LYS A 127 10.16 1.36 -8.93
CA LYS A 127 11.26 1.85 -9.75
C LYS A 127 11.06 1.54 -11.24
N GLY A 128 10.65 0.30 -11.57
CA GLY A 128 10.48 -0.16 -12.95
C GLY A 128 9.34 0.55 -13.70
N TYR A 129 8.26 0.84 -13.00
CA TYR A 129 7.07 1.50 -13.55
C TYR A 129 7.02 3.02 -13.27
N HIS A 130 8.08 3.58 -12.66
CA HIS A 130 8.17 5.00 -12.27
C HIS A 130 7.00 5.45 -11.37
N CYS A 131 6.55 4.57 -10.49
CA CYS A 131 5.52 4.87 -9.51
C CYS A 131 6.14 5.39 -8.20
N PRO A 132 5.52 6.35 -7.52
CA PRO A 132 5.87 6.69 -6.15
C PRO A 132 5.75 5.47 -5.23
N VAL A 133 6.59 5.41 -4.20
CA VAL A 133 6.55 4.36 -3.18
C VAL A 133 6.60 4.93 -1.78
N ILE A 134 5.69 4.47 -0.93
CA ILE A 134 5.71 4.71 0.51
C ILE A 134 6.29 3.47 1.18
N ASP A 135 7.49 3.60 1.75
CA ASP A 135 8.17 2.50 2.44
C ASP A 135 7.74 2.45 3.92
N VAL A 136 6.56 1.89 4.17
CA VAL A 136 6.02 1.70 5.53
C VAL A 136 6.87 0.68 6.30
N TYR A 137 7.41 -0.33 5.60
CA TYR A 137 8.29 -1.32 6.22
C TYR A 137 9.48 -0.63 6.90
N GLN A 138 10.20 0.19 6.16
CA GLN A 138 11.36 0.90 6.69
C GLN A 138 10.96 1.92 7.75
N ALA A 139 9.89 2.68 7.54
CA ALA A 139 9.43 3.68 8.51
C ALA A 139 9.13 3.08 9.90
N PHE A 140 8.57 1.88 9.95
CA PHE A 140 8.31 1.20 11.22
C PHE A 140 9.61 0.70 11.87
N LEU A 141 10.55 0.19 11.07
CA LEU A 141 11.87 -0.21 11.58
C LEU A 141 12.70 0.99 12.07
N ASP A 142 12.60 2.14 11.42
CA ASP A 142 13.25 3.37 11.86
C ASP A 142 12.75 3.81 13.24
N ILE A 143 11.45 3.63 13.52
CA ILE A 143 10.88 3.88 14.85
C ILE A 143 11.46 2.89 15.88
N LYS A 144 11.59 1.61 15.52
CA LYS A 144 12.22 0.59 16.37
C LYS A 144 13.67 0.95 16.70
N GLU A 145 14.43 1.40 15.72
CA GLU A 145 15.83 1.79 15.89
C GLU A 145 15.96 3.04 16.76
N ALA A 146 15.15 4.07 16.49
CA ALA A 146 15.25 5.37 17.15
C ALA A 146 14.65 5.38 18.56
N GLN A 147 13.58 4.61 18.82
CA GLN A 147 12.77 4.72 20.04
C GLN A 147 12.67 3.39 20.82
N GLY A 148 13.20 2.30 20.25
CA GLY A 148 13.22 1.00 20.91
C GLY A 148 12.01 0.10 20.60
N PHE A 149 12.07 -1.12 21.14
CA PHE A 149 11.06 -2.15 20.85
C PHE A 149 9.65 -1.78 21.33
N GLU A 150 9.52 -1.14 22.48
CA GLU A 150 8.20 -0.77 23.03
C GLU A 150 7.45 0.20 22.09
N ALA A 151 8.16 1.18 21.51
CA ALA A 151 7.56 2.11 20.55
C ALA A 151 7.17 1.42 19.23
N TYR A 152 7.97 0.46 18.79
CA TYR A 152 7.66 -0.37 17.63
C TYR A 152 6.45 -1.28 17.87
N ASP A 153 6.41 -1.99 19.01
CA ASP A 153 5.31 -2.87 19.39
C ASP A 153 3.99 -2.10 19.50
N ALA A 154 4.02 -0.87 20.01
CA ALA A 154 2.85 0.00 20.10
C ALA A 154 2.21 0.36 18.74
N LEU A 155 2.92 0.17 17.62
CA LEU A 155 2.36 0.37 16.28
C LEU A 155 1.37 -0.73 15.88
N PHE A 156 1.34 -1.85 16.62
CA PHE A 156 0.53 -3.01 16.32
C PHE A 156 -0.54 -3.25 17.38
N GLN A 157 -1.53 -4.04 17.03
CA GLN A 157 -2.45 -4.66 17.97
C GLN A 157 -1.79 -5.88 18.64
N PHE A 158 -2.47 -6.47 19.58
CA PHE A 158 -1.96 -7.64 20.37
C PHE A 158 -1.51 -8.83 19.51
N ASP A 159 -1.97 -8.91 18.26
CA ASP A 159 -1.60 -10.00 17.34
C ASP A 159 -0.26 -9.76 16.61
N GLY A 160 0.32 -8.58 16.76
CA GLY A 160 1.60 -8.22 16.15
C GLY A 160 1.55 -7.98 14.62
N VAL A 161 0.37 -8.02 13.99
CA VAL A 161 0.19 -7.91 12.54
C VAL A 161 -0.71 -6.73 12.17
N HIS A 162 -1.87 -6.62 12.80
CA HIS A 162 -2.79 -5.52 12.54
C HIS A 162 -2.30 -4.25 13.21
N TRP A 163 -2.43 -3.13 12.53
CA TRP A 163 -1.98 -1.85 13.06
C TRP A 163 -2.88 -1.35 14.20
N SER A 164 -2.27 -0.77 15.20
CA SER A 164 -2.94 0.08 16.18
C SER A 164 -3.25 1.44 15.59
N ASN A 165 -3.92 2.31 16.36
CA ASN A 165 -4.10 3.70 15.95
C ASN A 165 -2.75 4.41 15.71
N ALA A 166 -1.73 4.13 16.53
CA ALA A 166 -0.40 4.70 16.34
C ALA A 166 0.24 4.26 15.01
N GLY A 167 0.08 2.99 14.61
CA GLY A 167 0.54 2.51 13.29
C GLY A 167 -0.18 3.20 12.14
N TYR A 168 -1.49 3.38 12.27
CA TYR A 168 -2.26 4.15 11.27
C TYR A 168 -1.85 5.62 11.21
N ASP A 169 -1.51 6.26 12.34
CA ASP A 169 -1.06 7.66 12.35
C ASP A 169 0.27 7.83 11.62
N VAL A 170 1.21 6.89 11.78
CA VAL A 170 2.47 6.88 11.01
C VAL A 170 2.18 6.74 9.52
N PHE A 171 1.36 5.75 9.14
CA PHE A 171 1.00 5.55 7.73
C PHE A 171 0.29 6.77 7.14
N TYR A 172 -0.65 7.36 7.89
CA TYR A 172 -1.38 8.54 7.46
C TYR A 172 -0.43 9.71 7.17
N ALA A 173 0.54 9.97 8.05
CA ALA A 173 1.51 11.05 7.86
C ALA A 173 2.36 10.85 6.59
N LEU A 174 2.79 9.63 6.32
CA LEU A 174 3.54 9.28 5.11
C LEU A 174 2.67 9.45 3.85
N LEU A 175 1.45 8.93 3.90
CA LEU A 175 0.50 9.01 2.79
C LEU A 175 0.12 10.45 2.47
N GLU A 176 -0.17 11.24 3.48
CA GLU A 176 -0.50 12.66 3.32
C GLU A 176 0.65 13.42 2.65
N LYS A 177 1.87 13.25 3.15
CA LYS A 177 3.07 13.87 2.59
C LYS A 177 3.22 13.54 1.11
N GLU A 178 3.07 12.26 0.74
CA GLU A 178 3.21 11.81 -0.65
C GLU A 178 2.10 12.37 -1.54
N ILE A 179 0.84 12.31 -1.10
CA ILE A 179 -0.29 12.84 -1.87
C ILE A 179 -0.15 14.34 -2.08
N LEU A 180 0.24 15.10 -1.06
CA LEU A 180 0.45 16.55 -1.19
C LEU A 180 1.56 16.84 -2.19
N ALA A 181 2.70 16.15 -2.11
CA ALA A 181 3.80 16.33 -3.07
C ALA A 181 3.36 16.04 -4.52
N LEU A 182 2.56 15.00 -4.72
CA LEU A 182 2.01 14.64 -6.05
C LEU A 182 0.99 15.65 -6.57
N THR A 183 0.40 16.46 -5.71
CA THR A 183 -0.69 17.39 -6.04
C THR A 183 -0.33 18.86 -5.89
N GLU A 184 0.91 19.19 -5.57
CA GLU A 184 1.38 20.58 -5.36
C GLU A 184 1.23 21.51 -6.58
N ASN A 185 1.19 20.93 -7.77
CA ASN A 185 1.17 21.70 -9.04
C ASN A 185 -0.23 21.79 -9.67
N PHE A 186 -1.30 21.65 -8.88
CA PHE A 186 -2.70 21.73 -9.32
C PHE A 186 -3.47 22.85 -8.66
#